data_0639c20718add5bb84c06f987d11e562
#
_entry.id   0639c20718add5bb84c06f987d11e562
#
_cell.length_a   1.000
_cell.length_b   1.000
_cell.length_c   1.000
_cell.angle_alpha   90.00
_cell.angle_beta   90.00
_cell.angle_gamma   90.00
#
_symmetry.space_group_name_H-M   'P 1'
#
loop_
_entity.id
_entity.type
_entity.pdbx_description
1 polymer ?
#
loop_
_entity_poly.entity_id
_entity_poly.type
_entity_poly.pdbx_seq_one_letter_code
_entity_poly.pdbx_strand_id
1 'polypeptide(L)' 'MTVTLPYDPAWRAVDWALKNCPSYITNDAHMIGYNSYDNTYIDYFFIDEAEATMFMLKWA' A
#
# COMPACT_ATOMS: atom_id res chain seq x y z
N MET A 1 -7.88 -4.28 -7.48
CA MET A 1 -8.16 -3.63 -6.17
C MET A 1 -6.99 -2.78 -5.73
N THR A 2 -7.28 -1.59 -5.28
CA THR A 2 -6.26 -0.64 -4.83
C THR A 2 -6.48 -0.29 -3.37
N VAL A 3 -5.42 -0.37 -2.58
CA VAL A 3 -5.43 0.08 -1.18
C VAL A 3 -4.49 1.27 -1.06
N THR A 4 -5.00 2.39 -0.57
CA THR A 4 -4.23 3.61 -0.41
C THR A 4 -3.94 3.83 1.07
N LEU A 5 -2.67 3.89 1.43
CA LEU A 5 -2.22 4.09 2.80
C LEU A 5 -1.19 5.21 2.85
N PRO A 6 -1.02 5.85 4.04
CA PRO A 6 0.04 6.82 4.23
C PRO A 6 1.43 6.22 3.93
N TYR A 7 2.35 7.09 3.52
CA TYR A 7 3.71 6.67 3.22
C TYR A 7 4.36 5.95 4.40
N ASP A 8 4.96 4.81 4.10
CA ASP A 8 5.70 4.01 5.07
C ASP A 8 7.19 4.03 4.73
N PRO A 9 8.00 4.83 5.42
CA PRO A 9 9.43 4.95 5.09
C PRO A 9 10.22 3.65 5.32
N ALA A 10 9.73 2.75 6.15
CA ALA A 10 10.36 1.45 6.38
C ALA A 10 9.97 0.38 5.36
N TRP A 11 8.97 0.67 4.51
CA TRP A 11 8.45 -0.26 3.49
C TRP A 11 8.03 -1.63 4.05
N ARG A 12 7.54 -1.62 5.29
CA ARG A 12 7.09 -2.85 5.97
C ARG A 12 5.86 -3.44 5.31
N ALA A 13 4.94 -2.57 4.87
CA ALA A 13 3.72 -3.01 4.23
C ALA A 13 4.01 -3.74 2.92
N VAL A 14 4.92 -3.22 2.10
CA VAL A 14 5.34 -3.86 0.85
C VAL A 14 5.98 -5.21 1.15
N ASP A 15 6.89 -5.26 2.11
CA ASP A 15 7.58 -6.51 2.47
C ASP A 15 6.57 -7.57 2.93
N TRP A 16 5.62 -7.19 3.76
CA TRP A 16 4.56 -8.08 4.22
C TRP A 16 3.69 -8.57 3.06
N ALA A 17 3.32 -7.67 2.14
CA ALA A 17 2.51 -8.02 0.98
C ALA A 17 3.23 -9.02 0.07
N LEU A 18 4.52 -8.80 -0.16
CA LEU A 18 5.32 -9.73 -0.97
C LEU A 18 5.36 -11.13 -0.38
N LYS A 19 5.30 -11.24 0.94
CA LYS A 19 5.36 -12.54 1.64
C LYS A 19 4.00 -13.19 1.81
N ASN A 20 2.93 -12.40 1.95
CA ASN A 20 1.63 -12.91 2.38
C ASN A 20 0.51 -12.73 1.36
N CYS A 21 0.72 -11.92 0.34
CA CYS A 21 -0.30 -11.62 -0.67
C CYS A 21 0.21 -11.97 -2.07
N PRO A 22 0.02 -13.20 -2.54
CA PRO A 22 0.48 -13.58 -3.88
C PRO A 22 -0.13 -12.74 -5.01
N SER A 23 -1.30 -12.12 -4.78
CA SER A 23 -1.93 -11.29 -5.81
C SER A 23 -1.41 -9.85 -5.83
N TYR A 24 -0.49 -9.48 -4.94
CA TYR A 24 0.11 -8.15 -4.93
C TYR A 24 0.89 -7.94 -6.24
N ILE A 25 0.62 -6.82 -6.92
CA ILE A 25 1.22 -6.52 -8.22
C ILE A 25 2.36 -5.53 -8.06
N THR A 26 2.03 -4.34 -7.58
CA THR A 26 2.98 -3.24 -7.49
C THR A 26 2.43 -2.16 -6.58
N ASN A 27 3.19 -1.09 -6.43
CA ASN A 27 2.74 0.08 -5.69
C ASN A 27 3.15 1.34 -6.46
N ASP A 28 2.48 2.44 -6.13
CA ASP A 28 2.76 3.73 -6.73
C ASP A 28 2.59 4.81 -5.67
N ALA A 29 3.49 5.79 -5.68
CA ALA A 29 3.46 6.86 -4.70
C ALA A 29 2.80 8.10 -5.29
N HIS A 30 1.96 8.77 -4.52
CA HIS A 30 1.45 10.07 -4.93
C HIS A 30 1.41 11.02 -3.74
N MET A 31 1.54 12.31 -4.02
CA MET A 31 1.53 13.36 -3.02
C MET A 31 0.27 14.21 -3.18
N ILE A 32 -0.36 14.53 -2.04
CA ILE A 32 -1.48 15.46 -2.00
C ILE A 32 -0.94 16.80 -1.51
N GLY A 33 -0.84 17.79 -2.42
CA GLY A 33 -0.27 19.11 -2.11
C GLY A 33 1.23 19.18 -2.39
N TYR A 34 1.90 20.17 -1.78
CA TYR A 34 3.32 20.41 -2.02
C TYR A 34 4.20 19.53 -1.16
N ASN A 35 5.24 18.97 -1.74
CA ASN A 35 6.45 18.35 -1.17
C ASN A 35 6.49 18.16 0.36
N SER A 36 5.48 17.49 0.91
CA SER A 36 5.47 17.15 2.32
C SER A 36 5.32 15.64 2.46
N TYR A 37 6.18 15.04 3.25
CA TYR A 37 6.06 13.61 3.57
C TYR A 37 4.73 13.28 4.23
N ASP A 38 4.14 14.26 4.94
CA ASP A 38 2.86 14.08 5.61
C ASP A 38 1.69 13.94 4.62
N ASN A 39 1.89 14.36 3.37
CA ASN A 39 0.88 14.32 2.31
C ASN A 39 1.19 13.27 1.26
N THR A 40 2.11 12.37 1.52
CA THR A 40 2.46 11.29 0.60
C THR A 40 1.68 10.03 0.95
N TYR A 41 1.10 9.42 -0.07
CA TYR A 41 0.34 8.17 0.05
C TYR A 41 0.90 7.15 -0.91
N ILE A 42 0.73 5.88 -0.58
CA ILE A 42 1.13 4.78 -1.44
C ILE A 42 -0.12 4.02 -1.85
N ASP A 43 -0.29 3.81 -3.14
CA ASP A 43 -1.35 2.97 -3.69
C ASP A 43 -0.77 1.57 -3.91
N TYR A 44 -1.35 0.57 -3.27
CA TYR A 44 -0.95 -0.83 -3.39
C TYR A 44 -1.97 -1.54 -4.26
N PHE A 45 -1.51 -2.23 -5.29
CA PHE A 45 -2.38 -2.86 -6.29
C PHE A 45 -2.41 -4.37 -6.11
N PHE A 46 -3.62 -4.92 -6.03
CA PHE A 46 -3.86 -6.35 -5.84
C PHE A 46 -4.85 -6.86 -6.89
N ILE A 47 -4.71 -8.12 -7.28
CA ILE A 47 -5.69 -8.78 -8.14
C ILE A 47 -6.85 -9.30 -7.30
N ASP A 48 -6.56 -9.89 -6.14
CA ASP A 48 -7.56 -10.50 -5.26
C ASP A 48 -8.08 -9.51 -4.24
N GLU A 49 -9.40 -9.30 -4.25
CA GLU A 49 -10.07 -8.40 -3.32
C GLU A 49 -9.92 -8.85 -1.86
N ALA A 50 -9.97 -10.15 -1.61
CA ALA A 50 -9.82 -10.68 -0.25
C ALA A 50 -8.45 -10.36 0.32
N GLU A 51 -7.40 -10.48 -0.50
CA GLU A 51 -6.04 -10.14 -0.08
C GLU A 51 -5.86 -8.64 0.13
N ALA A 52 -6.46 -7.82 -0.74
CA ALA A 52 -6.45 -6.37 -0.57
C ALA A 52 -7.13 -5.96 0.74
N THR A 53 -8.24 -6.57 1.08
CA THR A 53 -8.95 -6.31 2.32
C THR A 53 -8.12 -6.72 3.53
N MET A 54 -7.50 -7.89 3.48
CA MET A 54 -6.60 -8.38 4.53
C MET A 54 -5.43 -7.42 4.76
N PHE A 55 -4.82 -6.97 3.67
CA PHE A 55 -3.73 -6.01 3.71
C PHE A 55 -4.18 -4.69 4.35
N MET A 56 -5.33 -4.18 3.95
CA MET A 56 -5.88 -2.95 4.50
C MET A 56 -6.12 -3.07 6.00
N LEU A 57 -6.71 -4.18 6.46
CA LEU A 57 -6.98 -4.40 7.88
C LEU A 57 -5.70 -4.52 8.70
N LYS A 58 -4.64 -5.02 8.09
CA LYS A 58 -3.34 -5.16 8.77
C LYS A 58 -2.65 -3.82 8.97
N TRP A 59 -2.73 -2.93 7.97
CA TRP A 59 -1.88 -1.74 7.91
C TRP A 59 -2.61 -0.40 8.03
N ALA A 60 -3.93 -0.39 7.97
CA ALA A 60 -4.72 0.83 8.11
C ALA A 60 -4.96 1.20 9.59
#